data_d8d00925117292950752c90005248ce4
#
_entry.id   d8d00925117292950752c90005248ce4
#
_cell.length_a   1.000
_cell.length_b   1.000
_cell.length_c   1.000
_cell.angle_alpha   90.00
_cell.angle_beta   90.00
_cell.angle_gamma   90.00
#
_symmetry.space_group_name_H-M   'P 1'
#
loop_
_entity.id
_entity.type
_entity.pdbx_description
1 polymer ?
#
loop_
_entity_poly.entity_id
_entity_poly.type
_entity_poly.pdbx_seq_one_letter_code
_entity_poly.pdbx_strand_id
1 'polypeptide(L)'
;MYRIGTDIVLISRMEKSLERENFKNSVFTQGEIAHCRKTESFAGIFAAKEAYLKAKGTGINCKLNTIEICYDEMGKPSIAGAEKSDVSISHDGDYAIATVILWE
;
A
#
# COMPACT_ATOMS: atom_id res chain seq x y z
N MET A 1 4.82 -9.23 -20.84
CA MET A 1 3.49 -8.63 -20.61
C MET A 1 3.52 -7.76 -19.35
N TYR A 2 2.82 -6.66 -19.40
CA TYR A 2 2.71 -5.75 -18.26
C TYR A 2 1.30 -5.77 -17.70
N ARG A 3 1.21 -5.64 -16.37
CA ARG A 3 -0.06 -5.49 -15.67
C ARG A 3 0.05 -4.26 -14.79
N ILE A 4 -1.03 -3.53 -14.70
CA ILE A 4 -1.05 -2.29 -13.94
C ILE A 4 -2.24 -2.28 -12.97
N GLY A 5 -2.03 -1.68 -11.81
CA GLY A 5 -3.08 -1.45 -10.84
C GLY A 5 -2.94 -0.07 -10.25
N THR A 6 -4.05 0.54 -9.92
CA THR A 6 -4.04 1.83 -9.24
C THR A 6 -5.13 1.85 -8.19
N ASP A 7 -4.91 2.64 -7.14
CA ASP A 7 -5.91 2.79 -6.08
C ASP A 7 -5.82 4.19 -5.51
N ILE A 8 -6.94 4.68 -5.00
CA ILE A 8 -7.03 5.98 -4.37
C ILE A 8 -7.72 5.82 -3.01
N VAL A 9 -7.19 6.48 -1.99
CA VAL A 9 -7.68 6.36 -0.62
C VAL A 9 -7.93 7.74 -0.05
N LEU A 10 -9.10 7.94 0.52
CA LEU A 10 -9.42 9.16 1.25
C LEU A 10 -8.76 9.08 2.63
N ILE A 11 -7.86 10.02 2.91
CA ILE A 11 -7.04 10.00 4.13
C ILE A 11 -7.89 10.03 5.40
N SER A 12 -8.98 10.81 5.41
CA SER A 12 -9.87 10.87 6.57
C SER A 12 -10.54 9.53 6.85
N ARG A 13 -10.80 8.73 5.82
CA ARG A 13 -11.35 7.39 6.00
C ARG A 13 -10.32 6.46 6.64
N MET A 14 -9.05 6.58 6.23
CA MET A 14 -7.97 5.82 6.85
C MET A 14 -7.83 6.19 8.32
N GLU A 15 -7.94 7.47 8.66
CA GLU A 15 -7.88 7.92 10.04
C GLU A 15 -8.93 7.23 10.91
N LYS A 16 -10.16 7.17 10.41
CA LYS A 16 -11.24 6.48 11.13
C LYS A 16 -10.97 4.98 11.24
N SER A 17 -10.46 4.38 10.17
CA SER A 17 -10.15 2.94 10.19
C SER A 17 -9.07 2.60 11.22
N LEU A 18 -8.06 3.46 11.35
CA LEU A 18 -6.98 3.25 12.32
C LEU A 18 -7.45 3.32 13.78
N GLU A 19 -8.61 3.93 14.03
CA GLU A 19 -9.21 3.98 15.37
C GLU A 19 -9.84 2.65 15.78
N ARG A 20 -10.16 1.79 14.81
CA ARG A 20 -10.80 0.50 15.11
C ARG A 20 -9.75 -0.47 15.64
N GLU A 21 -10.14 -1.18 16.72
CA GLU A 21 -9.28 -2.17 17.32
C GLU A 21 -8.93 -3.26 16.30
N ASN A 22 -7.67 -3.63 16.27
CA ASN A 22 -7.11 -4.67 15.39
C ASN A 22 -7.04 -4.35 13.91
N PHE A 23 -7.57 -3.21 13.45
CA PHE A 23 -7.48 -2.85 12.03
C PHE A 23 -6.03 -2.72 11.59
N LYS A 24 -5.25 -1.97 12.35
CA LYS A 24 -3.85 -1.69 11.98
C LYS A 24 -3.05 -2.99 11.76
N ASN A 25 -3.17 -3.92 12.70
CA ASN A 25 -2.42 -5.18 12.62
C ASN A 25 -2.98 -6.15 11.58
N SER A 26 -4.23 -6.00 11.17
CA SER A 26 -4.82 -6.85 10.14
C SER A 26 -4.42 -6.43 8.73
N VAL A 27 -3.98 -5.19 8.57
CA VAL A 27 -3.66 -4.61 7.26
C VAL A 27 -2.17 -4.37 7.07
N PHE A 28 -1.48 -3.91 8.12
CA PHE A 28 -0.10 -3.47 8.01
C PHE A 28 0.85 -4.42 8.73
N THR A 29 2.05 -4.57 8.18
CA THR A 29 3.11 -5.33 8.84
C THR A 29 3.74 -4.49 9.94
N GLN A 30 4.47 -5.14 10.84
CA GLN A 30 5.17 -4.42 11.91
C GLN A 30 6.19 -3.42 11.34
N GLY A 31 6.86 -3.80 10.24
CA GLY A 31 7.80 -2.88 9.57
C GLY A 31 7.12 -1.65 9.03
N GLU A 32 5.93 -1.80 8.47
CA GLU A 32 5.15 -0.67 7.96
C GLU A 32 4.67 0.22 9.11
N ILE A 33 4.19 -0.38 10.18
CA ILE A 33 3.73 0.36 11.35
C ILE A 33 4.89 1.18 11.95
N ALA A 34 6.07 0.59 12.02
CA ALA A 34 7.25 1.28 12.53
C ALA A 34 7.70 2.42 11.62
N HIS A 35 7.50 2.28 10.31
CA HIS A 35 7.88 3.28 9.32
C HIS A 35 6.95 4.50 9.31
N CYS A 36 5.64 4.27 9.47
CA CYS A 36 4.64 5.33 9.33
C CYS A 36 4.61 6.27 10.52
N ARG A 37 4.59 7.58 10.23
CA ARG A 37 4.48 8.64 11.23
C ARG A 37 3.16 9.39 11.16
N LYS A 38 2.49 9.34 10.01
CA LYS A 38 1.27 10.11 9.74
C LYS A 38 0.22 9.23 9.09
N THR A 39 -1.04 9.62 9.24
CA THR A 39 -2.15 8.91 8.62
C THR A 39 -1.98 8.80 7.11
N GLU A 40 -1.49 9.85 6.45
CA GLU A 40 -1.29 9.81 5.00
C GLU A 40 -0.30 8.73 4.57
N SER A 41 0.67 8.39 5.42
CA SER A 41 1.61 7.32 5.14
C SER A 41 0.91 5.96 5.14
N PHE A 42 0.05 5.73 6.11
CA PHE A 42 -0.76 4.51 6.15
C PHE A 42 -1.69 4.42 4.94
N ALA A 43 -2.31 5.55 4.57
CA ALA A 43 -3.19 5.59 3.40
C ALA A 43 -2.45 5.25 2.12
N GLY A 44 -1.23 5.77 1.96
CA GLY A 44 -0.41 5.47 0.78
C GLY A 44 -0.02 4.00 0.69
N ILE A 45 0.37 3.41 1.81
CA ILE A 45 0.72 1.98 1.86
C ILE A 45 -0.51 1.13 1.56
N PHE A 46 -1.67 1.48 2.14
CA PHE A 46 -2.91 0.77 1.87
C PHE A 46 -3.24 0.83 0.37
N ALA A 47 -3.14 2.02 -0.23
CA ALA A 47 -3.39 2.18 -1.66
C ALA A 47 -2.43 1.32 -2.49
N ALA A 48 -1.16 1.24 -2.09
CA ALA A 48 -0.17 0.43 -2.80
C ALA A 48 -0.50 -1.06 -2.74
N LYS A 49 -0.97 -1.55 -1.61
CA LYS A 49 -1.36 -2.96 -1.47
C LYS A 49 -2.56 -3.29 -2.33
N GLU A 50 -3.57 -2.41 -2.33
CA GLU A 50 -4.75 -2.59 -3.17
C GLU A 50 -4.39 -2.52 -4.65
N ALA A 51 -3.52 -1.58 -5.03
CA ALA A 51 -3.05 -1.45 -6.40
C ALA A 51 -2.31 -2.72 -6.86
N TYR A 52 -1.50 -3.29 -5.96
CA TYR A 52 -0.78 -4.53 -6.24
C TYR A 52 -1.77 -5.67 -6.52
N LEU A 53 -2.79 -5.81 -5.70
CA LEU A 53 -3.80 -6.86 -5.90
C LEU A 53 -4.56 -6.66 -7.21
N LYS A 54 -4.86 -5.42 -7.56
CA LYS A 54 -5.51 -5.11 -8.84
C LYS A 54 -4.61 -5.49 -10.01
N ALA A 55 -3.32 -5.18 -9.91
CA ALA A 55 -2.37 -5.55 -10.98
C ALA A 55 -2.27 -7.07 -11.12
N LYS A 56 -2.30 -7.81 -10.02
CA LYS A 56 -2.29 -9.27 -10.04
C LYS A 56 -3.60 -9.86 -10.52
N GLY A 57 -4.69 -9.14 -10.36
CA GLY A 57 -6.01 -9.64 -10.73
C GLY A 57 -6.58 -10.67 -9.76
N THR A 58 -6.02 -10.77 -8.54
CA THR A 58 -6.43 -11.78 -7.56
C THR A 58 -7.47 -11.31 -6.56
N GLY A 59 -7.66 -10.00 -6.42
CA GLY A 59 -8.73 -9.44 -5.59
C GLY A 59 -8.67 -9.78 -4.12
N ILE A 60 -9.83 -9.96 -3.53
CA ILE A 60 -10.14 -9.84 -2.12
C ILE A 60 -9.73 -11.00 -1.20
N ASN A 61 -9.17 -12.08 -1.71
CA ASN A 61 -8.87 -13.25 -0.89
C ASN A 61 -7.49 -13.21 -0.22
N CYS A 62 -6.75 -12.13 -0.41
CA CYS A 62 -5.42 -11.99 0.15
C CYS A 62 -5.47 -11.15 1.42
N LYS A 63 -4.78 -11.60 2.46
CA LYS A 63 -4.63 -10.80 3.66
C LYS A 63 -3.61 -9.71 3.39
N LEU A 64 -4.00 -8.46 3.59
CA LEU A 64 -3.15 -7.31 3.28
C LEU A 64 -1.87 -7.30 4.11
N ASN A 65 -1.89 -7.83 5.33
CA ASN A 65 -0.70 -7.88 6.17
C ASN A 65 0.33 -8.94 5.73
N THR A 66 0.06 -9.66 4.66
CA THR A 66 1.05 -10.58 4.06
C THR A 66 1.82 -9.88 2.93
N ILE A 67 1.41 -8.68 2.55
CA ILE A 67 2.09 -7.87 1.54
C ILE A 67 2.85 -6.79 2.29
N GLU A 68 4.13 -6.61 2.01
CA GLU A 68 4.89 -5.57 2.69
C GLU A 68 5.48 -4.57 1.71
N ILE A 69 5.26 -3.30 1.99
CA ILE A 69 5.88 -2.20 1.27
C ILE A 69 7.13 -1.80 2.05
N CYS A 70 8.26 -1.84 1.38
CA CYS A 70 9.55 -1.46 1.95
C CYS A 70 10.02 -0.15 1.31
N TYR A 71 10.92 0.56 1.98
CA TYR A 71 11.45 1.82 1.47
C TYR A 71 12.97 1.77 1.49
N ASP A 72 13.59 2.29 0.43
CA ASP A 72 15.04 2.39 0.38
C ASP A 72 15.51 3.67 1.07
N GLU A 73 16.81 3.91 1.05
CA GLU A 73 17.42 5.08 1.69
C GLU A 73 16.92 6.41 1.14
N MET A 74 16.50 6.41 -0.12
CA MET A 74 15.99 7.62 -0.77
C MET A 74 14.48 7.78 -0.60
N GLY A 75 13.84 6.85 0.12
CA GLY A 75 12.41 6.88 0.33
C GLY A 75 11.58 6.27 -0.80
N LYS A 76 12.21 5.54 -1.72
CA LYS A 76 11.49 4.91 -2.81
C LYS A 76 10.83 3.62 -2.31
N PRO A 77 9.51 3.47 -2.51
CA PRO A 77 8.83 2.24 -2.10
C PRO A 77 9.10 1.08 -3.06
N SER A 78 9.02 -0.13 -2.51
CA SER A 78 9.07 -1.36 -3.28
C SER A 78 8.21 -2.40 -2.58
N ILE A 79 7.87 -3.47 -3.30
CA ILE A 79 7.06 -4.55 -2.75
C ILE A 79 7.98 -5.73 -2.43
N ALA A 80 8.03 -6.11 -1.15
CA ALA A 80 8.91 -7.19 -0.72
C ALA A 80 8.55 -8.50 -1.44
N GLY A 81 9.56 -9.17 -1.96
CA GLY A 81 9.36 -10.46 -2.63
C GLY A 81 8.82 -10.38 -4.05
N ALA A 82 8.50 -9.20 -4.55
CA ALA A 82 7.96 -9.02 -5.91
C ALA A 82 9.03 -8.35 -6.79
N GLU A 83 9.98 -9.15 -7.26
CA GLU A 83 11.14 -8.64 -8.01
C GLU A 83 10.78 -7.96 -9.32
N LYS A 84 9.75 -8.47 -10.00
CA LYS A 84 9.32 -7.92 -11.30
C LYS A 84 8.15 -6.98 -11.08
N SER A 85 8.37 -5.97 -10.26
CA SER A 85 7.35 -4.99 -9.94
C SER A 85 7.97 -3.63 -9.69
N ASP A 86 7.15 -2.61 -9.79
CA ASP A 86 7.49 -1.27 -9.34
C ASP A 86 6.25 -0.63 -8.78
N VAL A 87 6.43 0.32 -7.88
CA VAL A 87 5.31 0.98 -7.20
C VAL A 87 5.65 2.46 -7.02
N SER A 88 4.63 3.30 -7.17
CA SER A 88 4.73 4.72 -6.91
C SER A 88 3.57 5.12 -6.02
N ILE A 89 3.85 5.94 -5.02
CA ILE A 89 2.86 6.42 -4.06
C ILE A 89 2.92 7.94 -4.03
N SER A 90 1.76 8.58 -4.09
CA SER A 90 1.66 10.02 -4.00
C SER A 90 0.48 10.39 -3.12
N HIS A 91 0.52 11.57 -2.54
CA HIS A 91 -0.63 12.10 -1.83
C HIS A 91 -0.69 13.60 -2.02
N ASP A 92 -1.90 14.12 -2.05
CA ASP A 92 -2.15 15.54 -2.20
C ASP A 92 -3.51 15.84 -1.60
N GLY A 93 -3.55 16.84 -0.70
CA GLY A 93 -4.79 17.20 -0.03
C GLY A 93 -5.37 16.04 0.75
N ASP A 94 -6.58 15.65 0.39
CA ASP A 94 -7.36 14.66 1.13
C ASP A 94 -7.11 13.21 0.69
N TYR A 95 -6.27 13.00 -0.32
CA TYR A 95 -6.15 11.68 -0.95
C TYR A 95 -4.72 11.18 -1.02
N ALA A 96 -4.58 9.86 -0.92
CA ALA A 96 -3.36 9.14 -1.27
C ALA A 96 -3.66 8.27 -2.48
N ILE A 97 -2.70 8.13 -3.37
CA ILE A 97 -2.85 7.32 -4.58
C ILE A 97 -1.61 6.46 -4.74
N ALA A 98 -1.80 5.26 -5.29
CA ALA A 98 -0.68 4.40 -5.63
C ALA A 98 -0.90 3.76 -6.98
N THR A 99 0.20 3.49 -7.66
CA THR A 99 0.19 2.77 -8.93
C THR A 99 1.25 1.68 -8.85
N VAL A 100 0.88 0.49 -9.31
CA VAL A 100 1.78 -0.66 -9.33
C VAL A 100 1.83 -1.18 -10.76
N ILE A 101 3.03 -1.53 -11.21
CA ILE A 101 3.24 -2.22 -12.47
C ILE A 101 3.94 -3.53 -12.20
N LEU A 102 3.47 -4.59 -12.84
CA LEU A 102 4.08 -5.91 -12.80
C LEU A 102 4.48 -6.30 -14.20
N TRP A 103 5.55 -7.07 -14.32
CA TRP A 103 5.96 -7.60 -15.63
C TRP A 103 6.48 -9.01 -15.47
N GLU A 104 6.55 -9.71 -16.59
CA GLU A 104 7.11 -11.05 -16.65
C GLU A 104 7.96 -11.25 -17.91
#